data_806844d900e89516baa03ab99814b794
#
_entry.id   806844d900e89516baa03ab99814b794
#
_cell.length_a   1.000
_cell.length_b   1.000
_cell.length_c   1.000
_cell.angle_alpha   90.00
_cell.angle_beta   90.00
_cell.angle_gamma   90.00
#
_symmetry.space_group_name_H-M   'P 1'
#
loop_
_entity.id
_entity.type
_entity.pdbx_description
1 polymer ?
#
loop_
_entity_poly.entity_id
_entity_poly.type
_entity_poly.pdbx_seq_one_letter_code
_entity_poly.pdbx_strand_id
1 'polypeptide(L)'
;FDGDQMAVHLPLGNEAVLEAQMLMLASHNILNPANGAPITVPSQDMVLGLYYITKLRKGTQGEGLTFYGPEEATIAYNEKKLDIHAPIHVYVEDLDANGNLVKTMVETSVGRLMVNEFVPKEIGYVNEVLGKKSLRDIIGRVIKACGVARTAQFLDDIKNLGYYMAFKGGLSFNLADVLIPAEKDALVQKGYEEVEQIMANYNMGFITNNERYNQIIDTWTHVNSNLSNILIKQLTADNDGFNSIYMMMDSGARGSKEQIRQLSGMRGLMAKP
;
A
#
# COMPACT_ATOMS: atom_id res chain seq x y z
N PHE A 1 19.94 10.35 -0.12
CA PHE A 1 21.05 10.91 0.66
C PHE A 1 21.22 12.36 0.24
N ASP A 2 20.98 13.28 1.14
CA ASP A 2 20.85 14.72 0.86
C ASP A 2 21.61 15.56 1.89
N GLY A 3 22.83 15.18 2.18
CA GLY A 3 23.73 15.88 3.11
C GLY A 3 24.27 15.01 4.23
N ASP A 4 24.01 13.71 4.18
CA ASP A 4 24.56 12.76 5.16
C ASP A 4 26.08 12.58 4.93
N GLN A 5 26.83 12.48 6.03
CA GLN A 5 28.23 12.12 5.98
C GLN A 5 28.34 10.61 5.88
N MET A 6 29.07 10.11 4.88
CA MET A 6 29.30 8.68 4.68
C MET A 6 30.77 8.39 4.50
N ALA A 7 31.24 7.26 5.01
CA ALA A 7 32.59 6.76 4.78
C ALA A 7 32.63 5.93 3.49
N VAL A 8 33.67 6.14 2.68
CA VAL A 8 33.97 5.32 1.52
C VAL A 8 35.15 4.43 1.86
N HIS A 9 35.01 3.12 1.62
CA HIS A 9 36.04 2.12 1.89
C HIS A 9 36.31 1.29 0.65
N LEU A 10 37.60 1.16 0.27
CA LEU A 10 38.04 0.31 -0.82
C LEU A 10 38.61 -1.00 -0.26
N PRO A 11 38.06 -2.18 -0.59
CA PRO A 11 38.66 -3.45 -0.20
C PRO A 11 40.01 -3.62 -0.87
N LEU A 12 41.07 -3.91 -0.09
CA LEU A 12 42.45 -3.97 -0.59
C LEU A 12 42.93 -5.37 -0.93
N GLY A 13 42.35 -6.39 -0.31
CA GLY A 13 42.76 -7.81 -0.52
C GLY A 13 41.73 -8.56 -1.37
N ASN A 14 42.19 -9.60 -2.07
CA ASN A 14 41.28 -10.45 -2.86
C ASN A 14 40.22 -11.13 -1.99
N GLU A 15 40.51 -11.49 -0.77
CA GLU A 15 39.57 -12.06 0.19
C GLU A 15 38.50 -11.03 0.56
N ALA A 16 38.90 -9.80 0.87
CA ALA A 16 37.96 -8.71 1.17
C ALA A 16 37.07 -8.32 -0.02
N VAL A 17 37.63 -8.35 -1.24
CA VAL A 17 36.87 -8.13 -2.49
C VAL A 17 35.81 -9.22 -2.67
N LEU A 18 36.20 -10.49 -2.44
CA LEU A 18 35.28 -11.62 -2.58
C LEU A 18 34.15 -11.56 -1.53
N GLU A 19 34.48 -11.25 -0.27
CA GLU A 19 33.47 -11.06 0.77
C GLU A 19 32.51 -9.91 0.42
N ALA A 20 33.01 -8.78 -0.07
CA ALA A 20 32.18 -7.66 -0.49
C ALA A 20 31.21 -8.06 -1.63
N GLN A 21 31.69 -8.81 -2.61
CA GLN A 21 30.87 -9.31 -3.72
C GLN A 21 29.82 -10.33 -3.27
N MET A 22 30.17 -11.25 -2.39
CA MET A 22 29.26 -12.34 -1.98
C MET A 22 28.27 -11.92 -0.90
N LEU A 23 28.66 -11.05 0.03
CA LEU A 23 27.91 -10.75 1.24
C LEU A 23 27.32 -9.33 1.27
N MET A 24 27.90 -8.38 0.51
CA MET A 24 27.49 -6.97 0.56
C MET A 24 26.81 -6.47 -0.72
N LEU A 25 27.07 -7.08 -1.87
CA LEU A 25 26.47 -6.64 -3.14
C LEU A 25 24.95 -6.82 -3.09
N ALA A 26 24.21 -5.74 -3.28
CA ALA A 26 22.75 -5.69 -3.11
C ALA A 26 22.00 -6.74 -3.97
N SER A 27 22.46 -6.99 -5.21
CA SER A 27 21.85 -7.99 -6.11
C SER A 27 22.02 -9.44 -5.60
N HIS A 28 23.00 -9.72 -4.74
CA HIS A 28 23.23 -11.03 -4.14
C HIS A 28 22.62 -11.14 -2.74
N ASN A 29 22.28 -10.02 -2.11
CA ASN A 29 21.80 -9.96 -0.72
C ASN A 29 20.33 -9.49 -0.67
N ILE A 30 19.46 -10.21 -1.33
CA ILE A 30 18.02 -9.88 -1.43
C ILE A 30 17.24 -10.34 -0.18
N LEU A 31 17.73 -11.39 0.50
CA LEU A 31 17.08 -11.99 1.67
C LEU A 31 17.73 -11.55 2.98
N ASN A 32 16.87 -11.30 3.98
CA ASN A 32 17.34 -11.04 5.34
C ASN A 32 17.86 -12.35 5.98
N PRO A 33 19.13 -12.42 6.42
CA PRO A 33 19.69 -13.61 7.03
C PRO A 33 19.02 -14.01 8.35
N ALA A 34 18.36 -13.07 9.05
CA ALA A 34 17.71 -13.35 10.32
C ALA A 34 16.40 -14.15 10.18
N ASN A 35 15.61 -13.90 9.14
CA ASN A 35 14.27 -14.49 8.98
C ASN A 35 13.95 -14.96 7.55
N GLY A 36 14.88 -14.82 6.60
CA GLY A 36 14.69 -15.23 5.21
C GLY A 36 13.66 -14.39 4.43
N ALA A 37 13.18 -13.30 4.99
CA ALA A 37 12.23 -12.42 4.29
C ALA A 37 12.96 -11.51 3.29
N PRO A 38 12.33 -11.13 2.15
CA PRO A 38 12.93 -10.17 1.23
C PRO A 38 13.21 -8.83 1.91
N ILE A 39 14.45 -8.33 1.79
CA ILE A 39 14.86 -6.99 2.24
C ILE A 39 14.57 -5.97 1.14
N THR A 40 14.94 -6.31 -0.09
CA THR A 40 14.80 -5.45 -1.26
C THR A 40 13.34 -5.49 -1.71
N VAL A 41 12.55 -4.56 -1.21
CA VAL A 41 11.11 -4.43 -1.52
C VAL A 41 10.87 -3.02 -2.04
N PRO A 42 10.08 -2.84 -3.11
CA PRO A 42 9.66 -1.52 -3.55
C PRO A 42 9.08 -0.68 -2.42
N SER A 43 9.32 0.62 -2.46
CA SER A 43 8.87 1.58 -1.43
C SER A 43 8.40 2.88 -2.05
N GLN A 44 7.67 3.69 -1.28
CA GLN A 44 7.24 5.04 -1.66
C GLN A 44 6.56 5.07 -3.04
N ASP A 45 7.07 5.87 -3.97
CA ASP A 45 6.45 6.11 -5.29
C ASP A 45 6.41 4.85 -6.16
N MET A 46 7.35 3.91 -6.00
CA MET A 46 7.31 2.61 -6.68
C MET A 46 6.04 1.84 -6.31
N VAL A 47 5.75 1.75 -4.99
CA VAL A 47 4.55 1.07 -4.49
C VAL A 47 3.29 1.82 -4.90
N LEU A 48 3.31 3.15 -4.80
CA LEU A 48 2.15 3.98 -5.12
C LEU A 48 1.76 3.85 -6.60
N GLY A 49 2.74 3.86 -7.50
CA GLY A 49 2.49 3.69 -8.94
C GLY A 49 1.92 2.31 -9.28
N LEU A 50 2.47 1.24 -8.70
CA LEU A 50 1.96 -0.13 -8.88
C LEU A 50 0.57 -0.32 -8.27
N TYR A 51 0.32 0.24 -7.09
CA TYR A 51 -1.00 0.24 -6.45
C TYR A 51 -2.03 0.93 -7.33
N TYR A 52 -1.70 2.13 -7.83
CA TYR A 52 -2.58 2.92 -8.68
C TYR A 52 -3.04 2.13 -9.90
N ILE A 53 -2.12 1.56 -10.67
CA ILE A 53 -2.48 0.86 -11.92
C ILE A 53 -3.21 -0.48 -11.70
N THR A 54 -3.01 -1.13 -10.54
CA THR A 54 -3.67 -2.41 -10.24
C THR A 54 -5.04 -2.26 -9.58
N LYS A 55 -5.42 -1.04 -9.21
CA LYS A 55 -6.73 -0.75 -8.62
C LYS A 55 -7.80 -0.67 -9.72
N LEU A 56 -8.94 -1.34 -9.49
CA LEU A 56 -10.07 -1.31 -10.41
C LEU A 56 -10.98 -0.11 -10.13
N ARG A 57 -11.57 0.45 -11.18
CA ARG A 57 -12.58 1.50 -11.11
C ARG A 57 -13.76 1.13 -11.99
N LYS A 58 -14.96 1.09 -11.40
CA LYS A 58 -16.20 0.84 -12.11
C LYS A 58 -16.68 2.11 -12.82
N GLY A 59 -17.47 1.95 -13.87
CA GLY A 59 -18.01 3.10 -14.64
C GLY A 59 -17.00 3.76 -15.55
N THR A 60 -15.83 3.14 -15.81
CA THR A 60 -14.81 3.68 -16.71
C THR A 60 -15.00 3.18 -18.14
N GLN A 61 -14.39 3.91 -19.09
CA GLN A 61 -14.49 3.58 -20.51
C GLN A 61 -13.93 2.19 -20.80
N GLY A 62 -14.73 1.35 -21.46
CA GLY A 62 -14.36 0.01 -21.86
C GLY A 62 -14.64 -1.08 -20.81
N GLU A 63 -15.38 -0.77 -19.74
CA GLU A 63 -15.80 -1.76 -18.76
C GLU A 63 -16.57 -2.92 -19.41
N GLY A 64 -16.22 -4.16 -18.99
CA GLY A 64 -16.89 -5.38 -19.45
C GLY A 64 -16.47 -5.88 -20.84
N LEU A 65 -15.55 -5.20 -21.54
CA LEU A 65 -15.02 -5.70 -22.81
C LEU A 65 -14.25 -6.99 -22.63
N THR A 66 -14.32 -7.86 -23.65
CA THR A 66 -13.63 -9.15 -23.65
C THR A 66 -12.56 -9.15 -24.73
N PHE A 67 -11.35 -9.60 -24.38
CA PHE A 67 -10.18 -9.66 -25.26
C PHE A 67 -9.60 -11.08 -25.32
N TYR A 68 -9.04 -11.45 -26.46
CA TYR A 68 -8.42 -12.76 -26.67
C TYR A 68 -7.00 -12.88 -26.09
N GLY A 69 -6.40 -11.77 -25.70
CA GLY A 69 -5.08 -11.74 -25.09
C GLY A 69 -4.69 -10.38 -24.55
N PRO A 70 -3.58 -10.32 -23.78
CA PRO A 70 -3.07 -9.08 -23.18
C PRO A 70 -2.69 -8.02 -24.25
N GLU A 71 -2.18 -8.47 -25.39
CA GLU A 71 -1.73 -7.59 -26.49
C GLU A 71 -2.90 -6.81 -27.09
N GLU A 72 -4.04 -7.46 -27.32
CA GLU A 72 -5.25 -6.82 -27.85
C GLU A 72 -5.79 -5.75 -26.86
N ALA A 73 -5.81 -6.06 -25.58
CA ALA A 73 -6.22 -5.11 -24.54
C ALA A 73 -5.25 -3.90 -24.47
N THR A 74 -3.95 -4.14 -24.62
CA THR A 74 -2.93 -3.08 -24.64
C THR A 74 -3.08 -2.18 -25.88
N ILE A 75 -3.39 -2.74 -27.04
CA ILE A 75 -3.69 -1.96 -28.26
C ILE A 75 -4.92 -1.08 -28.03
N ALA A 76 -6.01 -1.63 -27.50
CA ALA A 76 -7.23 -0.88 -27.20
C ALA A 76 -6.99 0.27 -26.22
N TYR A 77 -6.14 0.06 -25.22
CA TYR A 77 -5.70 1.10 -24.29
C TYR A 77 -4.90 2.20 -25.01
N ASN A 78 -3.94 1.84 -25.86
CA ASN A 78 -3.13 2.80 -26.60
C ASN A 78 -3.98 3.64 -27.59
N GLU A 79 -5.04 3.05 -28.15
CA GLU A 79 -6.03 3.75 -28.97
C GLU A 79 -7.03 4.60 -28.15
N LYS A 80 -6.88 4.66 -26.83
CA LYS A 80 -7.77 5.38 -25.90
C LYS A 80 -9.23 4.90 -25.93
N LYS A 81 -9.46 3.66 -26.29
CA LYS A 81 -10.79 3.01 -26.26
C LYS A 81 -11.07 2.34 -24.92
N LEU A 82 -10.03 2.16 -24.09
CA LEU A 82 -10.05 1.46 -22.83
C LEU A 82 -9.30 2.26 -21.77
N ASP A 83 -9.87 2.36 -20.58
CA ASP A 83 -9.21 2.94 -19.41
C ASP A 83 -8.31 1.91 -18.72
N ILE A 84 -7.22 2.37 -18.09
CA ILE A 84 -6.25 1.50 -17.41
C ILE A 84 -6.86 0.77 -16.19
N HIS A 85 -7.89 1.37 -15.57
CA HIS A 85 -8.57 0.86 -14.38
C HIS A 85 -9.85 0.07 -14.69
N ALA A 86 -10.27 0.04 -15.97
CA ALA A 86 -11.51 -0.62 -16.37
C ALA A 86 -11.45 -2.13 -16.09
N PRO A 87 -12.46 -2.71 -15.40
CA PRO A 87 -12.58 -4.16 -15.30
C PRO A 87 -12.95 -4.75 -16.67
N ILE A 88 -12.10 -5.64 -17.17
CA ILE A 88 -12.21 -6.30 -18.47
C ILE A 88 -12.03 -7.82 -18.33
N HIS A 89 -12.48 -8.56 -19.31
CA HIS A 89 -12.28 -10.01 -19.39
C HIS A 89 -11.19 -10.32 -20.41
N VAL A 90 -10.13 -11.01 -20.01
CA VAL A 90 -9.00 -11.33 -20.88
C VAL A 90 -8.61 -12.80 -20.71
N TYR A 91 -8.28 -13.47 -21.81
CA TYR A 91 -7.64 -14.78 -21.74
C TYR A 91 -6.16 -14.59 -21.39
N VAL A 92 -5.76 -15.11 -20.25
CA VAL A 92 -4.38 -15.07 -19.76
C VAL A 92 -3.83 -16.48 -19.58
N GLU A 93 -2.51 -16.62 -19.66
CA GLU A 93 -1.82 -17.86 -19.29
C GLU A 93 -1.65 -17.88 -17.77
N ASP A 94 -2.25 -18.84 -17.11
CA ASP A 94 -2.14 -19.05 -15.66
C ASP A 94 -1.76 -20.50 -15.36
N LEU A 95 -1.28 -20.78 -14.14
CA LEU A 95 -0.89 -22.09 -13.69
C LEU A 95 -2.12 -22.88 -13.20
N ASP A 96 -2.34 -24.10 -13.70
CA ASP A 96 -3.32 -25.01 -13.14
C ASP A 96 -2.84 -25.62 -11.81
N ALA A 97 -3.68 -26.42 -11.18
CA ALA A 97 -3.37 -27.13 -9.95
C ALA A 97 -2.17 -28.11 -10.08
N ASN A 98 -1.81 -28.47 -11.29
CA ASN A 98 -0.69 -29.37 -11.61
C ASN A 98 0.59 -28.61 -12.03
N GLY A 99 0.54 -27.27 -12.07
CA GLY A 99 1.66 -26.43 -12.46
C GLY A 99 1.85 -26.28 -13.98
N ASN A 100 0.84 -26.64 -14.79
CA ASN A 100 0.89 -26.44 -16.24
C ASN A 100 0.27 -25.09 -16.62
N LEU A 101 0.83 -24.43 -17.63
CA LEU A 101 0.26 -23.19 -18.17
C LEU A 101 -1.02 -23.50 -18.97
N VAL A 102 -2.13 -22.94 -18.54
CA VAL A 102 -3.45 -23.07 -19.17
C VAL A 102 -3.99 -21.67 -19.45
N LYS A 103 -4.63 -21.50 -20.63
CA LYS A 103 -5.33 -20.25 -20.94
C LYS A 103 -6.68 -20.23 -20.23
N THR A 104 -6.83 -19.28 -19.33
CA THR A 104 -8.07 -19.06 -18.57
C THR A 104 -8.61 -17.66 -18.82
N MET A 105 -9.93 -17.51 -18.82
CA MET A 105 -10.55 -16.18 -18.85
C MET A 105 -10.61 -15.62 -17.45
N VAL A 106 -10.03 -14.44 -17.26
CA VAL A 106 -9.94 -13.78 -15.95
C VAL A 106 -10.48 -12.35 -16.06
N GLU A 107 -11.25 -11.92 -15.06
CA GLU A 107 -11.61 -10.52 -14.90
C GLU A 107 -10.42 -9.77 -14.32
N THR A 108 -9.91 -8.78 -15.05
CA THR A 108 -8.68 -8.06 -14.73
C THR A 108 -8.73 -6.61 -15.25
N SER A 109 -7.61 -5.91 -15.26
CA SER A 109 -7.47 -4.58 -15.88
C SER A 109 -6.19 -4.49 -16.70
N VAL A 110 -6.10 -3.49 -17.58
CA VAL A 110 -4.88 -3.23 -18.36
C VAL A 110 -3.68 -3.00 -17.46
N GLY A 111 -3.85 -2.27 -16.35
CA GLY A 111 -2.75 -2.05 -15.39
C GLY A 111 -2.21 -3.34 -14.79
N ARG A 112 -3.07 -4.33 -14.48
CA ARG A 112 -2.63 -5.65 -14.01
C ARG A 112 -1.95 -6.45 -15.12
N LEU A 113 -2.41 -6.35 -16.37
CA LEU A 113 -1.73 -6.97 -17.51
C LEU A 113 -0.30 -6.43 -17.68
N MET A 114 -0.12 -5.11 -17.58
CA MET A 114 1.20 -4.47 -17.65
C MET A 114 2.16 -4.95 -16.55
N VAL A 115 1.67 -5.16 -15.34
CA VAL A 115 2.49 -5.73 -14.27
C VAL A 115 2.89 -7.17 -14.61
N ASN A 116 1.94 -7.98 -15.09
CA ASN A 116 2.18 -9.38 -15.39
C ASN A 116 3.10 -9.62 -16.60
N GLU A 117 3.38 -8.60 -17.40
CA GLU A 117 4.43 -8.66 -18.43
C GLU A 117 5.82 -8.93 -17.84
N PHE A 118 6.08 -8.39 -16.63
CA PHE A 118 7.35 -8.54 -15.94
C PHE A 118 7.37 -9.70 -14.94
N VAL A 119 6.20 -10.18 -14.53
CA VAL A 119 6.06 -11.28 -13.58
C VAL A 119 6.50 -12.60 -14.24
N PRO A 120 7.42 -13.37 -13.64
CA PRO A 120 7.82 -14.67 -14.16
C PRO A 120 6.62 -15.64 -14.26
N LYS A 121 6.50 -16.36 -15.37
CA LYS A 121 5.39 -17.31 -15.62
C LYS A 121 5.32 -18.44 -14.60
N GLU A 122 6.42 -18.74 -13.95
CA GLU A 122 6.56 -19.81 -12.93
C GLU A 122 5.75 -19.55 -11.65
N ILE A 123 5.30 -18.32 -11.41
CA ILE A 123 4.49 -17.99 -10.25
C ILE A 123 3.00 -17.78 -10.55
N GLY A 124 2.63 -17.90 -11.85
CA GLY A 124 1.26 -17.70 -12.34
C GLY A 124 0.86 -16.23 -12.48
N TYR A 125 -0.41 -16.02 -12.86
CA TYR A 125 -0.97 -14.69 -13.07
C TYR A 125 -1.31 -14.00 -11.76
N VAL A 126 -0.81 -12.78 -11.58
CA VAL A 126 -1.07 -11.94 -10.39
C VAL A 126 -2.27 -11.04 -10.66
N ASN A 127 -3.39 -11.28 -9.99
CA ASN A 127 -4.65 -10.55 -10.18
C ASN A 127 -5.15 -9.90 -8.88
N GLU A 128 -4.28 -9.16 -8.22
CA GLU A 128 -4.60 -8.46 -6.98
C GLU A 128 -4.12 -7.01 -7.01
N VAL A 129 -4.59 -6.20 -6.06
CA VAL A 129 -4.10 -4.83 -5.87
C VAL A 129 -2.73 -4.89 -5.18
N LEU A 130 -1.72 -4.29 -5.81
CA LEU A 130 -0.34 -4.38 -5.37
C LEU A 130 0.01 -3.31 -4.33
N GLY A 131 -0.18 -3.66 -3.07
CA GLY A 131 0.37 -2.90 -1.94
C GLY A 131 1.76 -3.41 -1.53
N LYS A 132 2.38 -2.73 -0.57
CA LYS A 132 3.73 -3.11 -0.06
C LYS A 132 3.80 -4.54 0.47
N LYS A 133 2.71 -5.04 1.09
CA LYS A 133 2.63 -6.40 1.61
C LYS A 133 2.55 -7.42 0.48
N SER A 134 1.62 -7.22 -0.46
CA SER A 134 1.45 -8.11 -1.62
C SER A 134 2.74 -8.21 -2.45
N LEU A 135 3.42 -7.08 -2.68
CA LEU A 135 4.71 -7.07 -3.39
C LEU A 135 5.77 -7.89 -2.66
N ARG A 136 5.86 -7.80 -1.33
CA ARG A 136 6.80 -8.62 -0.55
C ARG A 136 6.51 -10.11 -0.72
N ASP A 137 5.24 -10.50 -0.70
CA ASP A 137 4.83 -11.90 -0.83
C ASP A 137 5.13 -12.42 -2.25
N ILE A 138 4.89 -11.61 -3.29
CA ILE A 138 5.23 -11.93 -4.69
C ILE A 138 6.74 -12.11 -4.85
N ILE A 139 7.55 -11.18 -4.33
CA ILE A 139 9.01 -11.27 -4.38
C ILE A 139 9.50 -12.55 -3.70
N GLY A 140 8.91 -12.91 -2.55
CA GLY A 140 9.23 -14.17 -1.87
C GLY A 140 8.92 -15.41 -2.72
N ARG A 141 7.82 -15.40 -3.49
CA ARG A 141 7.48 -16.47 -4.45
C ARG A 141 8.45 -16.51 -5.62
N VAL A 142 8.79 -15.34 -6.20
CA VAL A 142 9.73 -15.24 -7.32
C VAL A 142 11.12 -15.78 -6.93
N ILE A 143 11.64 -15.43 -5.75
CA ILE A 143 12.93 -15.92 -5.26
C ILE A 143 12.94 -17.45 -5.18
N LYS A 144 11.87 -18.04 -4.66
CA LYS A 144 11.75 -19.50 -4.50
C LYS A 144 11.64 -20.23 -5.84
N ALA A 145 10.95 -19.65 -6.81
CA ALA A 145 10.71 -20.27 -8.11
C ALA A 145 11.86 -20.06 -9.09
N CYS A 146 12.42 -18.84 -9.16
CA CYS A 146 13.32 -18.42 -10.24
C CYS A 146 14.76 -18.13 -9.76
N GLY A 147 15.01 -18.12 -8.43
CA GLY A 147 16.31 -17.80 -7.86
C GLY A 147 16.65 -16.31 -7.85
N VAL A 148 17.84 -15.98 -7.31
CA VAL A 148 18.25 -14.60 -6.98
C VAL A 148 18.44 -13.72 -8.23
N ALA A 149 19.10 -14.24 -9.27
CA ALA A 149 19.43 -13.45 -10.47
C ALA A 149 18.18 -12.97 -11.22
N ARG A 150 17.21 -13.84 -11.42
CA ARG A 150 15.93 -13.48 -12.10
C ARG A 150 15.10 -12.54 -11.22
N THR A 151 15.17 -12.72 -9.89
CA THR A 151 14.49 -11.83 -8.94
C THR A 151 15.08 -10.42 -8.98
N ALA A 152 16.40 -10.28 -9.08
CA ALA A 152 17.03 -8.97 -9.20
C ALA A 152 16.55 -8.22 -10.46
N GLN A 153 16.46 -8.90 -11.60
CA GLN A 153 15.92 -8.34 -12.83
C GLN A 153 14.44 -7.95 -12.67
N PHE A 154 13.61 -8.83 -12.12
CA PHE A 154 12.21 -8.55 -11.83
C PHE A 154 12.02 -7.31 -10.92
N LEU A 155 12.88 -7.14 -9.91
CA LEU A 155 12.84 -5.96 -9.04
C LEU A 155 13.19 -4.67 -9.79
N ASP A 156 14.15 -4.71 -10.72
CA ASP A 156 14.48 -3.56 -11.55
C ASP A 156 13.35 -3.20 -12.50
N ASP A 157 12.72 -4.18 -13.12
CA ASP A 157 11.59 -3.98 -14.04
C ASP A 157 10.39 -3.38 -13.31
N ILE A 158 10.02 -3.93 -12.15
CA ILE A 158 8.92 -3.42 -11.32
C ILE A 158 9.22 -2.02 -10.77
N LYS A 159 10.45 -1.76 -10.38
CA LYS A 159 10.88 -0.41 -9.94
C LYS A 159 10.63 0.61 -11.05
N ASN A 160 11.11 0.30 -12.26
CA ASN A 160 10.97 1.19 -13.41
C ASN A 160 9.49 1.41 -13.78
N LEU A 161 8.70 0.34 -13.82
CA LEU A 161 7.26 0.42 -14.05
C LEU A 161 6.56 1.27 -12.99
N GLY A 162 6.88 1.06 -11.70
CA GLY A 162 6.30 1.80 -10.59
C GLY A 162 6.55 3.30 -10.67
N TYR A 163 7.78 3.71 -10.91
CA TYR A 163 8.12 5.13 -11.10
C TYR A 163 7.46 5.73 -12.35
N TYR A 164 7.48 5.01 -13.47
CA TYR A 164 6.86 5.47 -14.70
C TYR A 164 5.36 5.68 -14.52
N MET A 165 4.68 4.75 -13.84
CA MET A 165 3.24 4.83 -13.61
C MET A 165 2.84 5.87 -12.54
N ALA A 166 3.66 6.08 -11.54
CA ALA A 166 3.47 7.18 -10.59
C ALA A 166 3.56 8.55 -11.27
N PHE A 167 4.54 8.71 -12.16
CA PHE A 167 4.69 9.90 -12.99
C PHE A 167 3.51 10.08 -13.95
N LYS A 168 3.16 9.04 -14.71
CA LYS A 168 2.06 9.08 -15.70
C LYS A 168 0.70 9.31 -15.05
N GLY A 169 0.47 8.76 -13.86
CA GLY A 169 -0.74 8.95 -13.07
C GLY A 169 -0.85 10.34 -12.45
N GLY A 170 0.24 11.13 -12.40
CA GLY A 170 0.24 12.48 -11.83
C GLY A 170 -0.18 12.50 -10.35
N LEU A 171 0.26 11.48 -9.59
CA LEU A 171 -0.19 11.27 -8.21
C LEU A 171 0.33 12.38 -7.29
N SER A 172 -0.57 13.22 -6.83
CA SER A 172 -0.31 14.32 -5.89
C SER A 172 -1.48 14.48 -4.93
N PHE A 173 -1.31 15.26 -3.88
CA PHE A 173 -2.40 15.56 -2.94
C PHE A 173 -2.39 17.05 -2.57
N ASN A 174 -3.54 17.53 -2.12
CA ASN A 174 -3.72 18.87 -1.59
C ASN A 174 -4.45 18.82 -0.24
N LEU A 175 -4.64 19.99 0.39
CA LEU A 175 -5.35 20.07 1.67
C LEU A 175 -6.83 19.68 1.57
N ALA A 176 -7.45 19.79 0.41
CA ALA A 176 -8.85 19.39 0.21
C ALA A 176 -9.03 17.87 0.23
N ASP A 177 -7.97 17.10 -0.07
CA ASP A 177 -8.00 15.65 0.00
C ASP A 177 -8.02 15.12 1.45
N VAL A 178 -7.67 15.99 2.43
CA VAL A 178 -7.76 15.71 3.86
C VAL A 178 -9.21 15.95 4.31
N LEU A 179 -10.03 14.91 4.21
CA LEU A 179 -11.44 15.00 4.60
C LEU A 179 -11.57 15.10 6.13
N ILE A 180 -12.40 16.05 6.58
CA ILE A 180 -12.78 16.17 7.98
C ILE A 180 -14.21 15.66 8.11
N PRO A 181 -14.49 14.63 8.94
CA PRO A 181 -15.84 14.12 9.11
C PRO A 181 -16.79 15.19 9.67
N ALA A 182 -17.98 15.31 9.08
CA ALA A 182 -18.99 16.27 9.53
C ALA A 182 -19.48 15.97 10.96
N GLU A 183 -19.44 14.71 11.37
CA GLU A 183 -19.84 14.24 12.68
C GLU A 183 -18.81 14.52 13.78
N LYS A 184 -17.64 15.06 13.43
CA LYS A 184 -16.52 15.29 14.36
C LYS A 184 -16.93 16.13 15.57
N ASP A 185 -17.54 17.29 15.30
CA ASP A 185 -17.88 18.24 16.35
C ASP A 185 -18.94 17.68 17.30
N ALA A 186 -19.93 16.96 16.77
CA ALA A 186 -20.97 16.30 17.57
C ALA A 186 -20.39 15.18 18.46
N LEU A 187 -19.47 14.38 17.94
CA LEU A 187 -18.80 13.32 18.71
C LEU A 187 -17.91 13.89 19.83
N VAL A 188 -17.18 14.94 19.54
CA VAL A 188 -16.33 15.63 20.50
C VAL A 188 -17.15 16.27 21.59
N GLN A 189 -18.26 16.95 21.24
CA GLN A 189 -19.17 17.57 22.20
C GLN A 189 -19.78 16.54 23.15
N LYS A 190 -20.22 15.39 22.61
CA LYS A 190 -20.72 14.27 23.43
C LYS A 190 -19.65 13.76 24.40
N GLY A 191 -18.40 13.67 23.95
CA GLY A 191 -17.28 13.31 24.82
C GLY A 191 -17.08 14.29 25.97
N TYR A 192 -17.19 15.59 25.73
CA TYR A 192 -17.14 16.60 26.79
C TYR A 192 -18.29 16.44 27.79
N GLU A 193 -19.51 16.20 27.34
CA GLU A 193 -20.67 15.98 28.20
C GLU A 193 -20.48 14.77 29.13
N GLU A 194 -19.93 13.65 28.58
CA GLU A 194 -19.60 12.47 29.39
C GLU A 194 -18.50 12.76 30.41
N VAL A 195 -17.49 13.53 30.06
CA VAL A 195 -16.41 13.95 30.98
C VAL A 195 -16.96 14.84 32.09
N GLU A 196 -17.88 15.75 31.80
CA GLU A 196 -18.54 16.60 32.82
C GLU A 196 -19.33 15.75 33.82
N GLN A 197 -20.05 14.72 33.36
CA GLN A 197 -20.74 13.78 34.27
C GLN A 197 -19.77 13.02 35.17
N ILE A 198 -18.63 12.54 34.61
CA ILE A 198 -17.58 11.87 35.39
C ILE A 198 -17.01 12.81 36.46
N MET A 199 -16.76 14.07 36.11
CA MET A 199 -16.28 15.10 37.04
C MET A 199 -17.31 15.41 38.11
N ALA A 200 -18.59 15.48 37.79
CA ALA A 200 -19.66 15.66 38.75
C ALA A 200 -19.72 14.50 39.77
N ASN A 201 -19.64 13.25 39.30
CA ASN A 201 -19.60 12.06 40.14
C ASN A 201 -18.38 12.05 41.08
N TYR A 202 -17.23 12.49 40.61
CA TYR A 202 -16.04 12.64 41.41
C TYR A 202 -16.22 13.71 42.51
N ASN A 203 -16.77 14.87 42.16
CA ASN A 203 -17.00 15.96 43.11
C ASN A 203 -18.04 15.60 44.19
N MET A 204 -19.01 14.73 43.86
CA MET A 204 -19.96 14.17 44.80
C MET A 204 -19.37 13.04 45.67
N GLY A 205 -18.15 12.60 45.40
CA GLY A 205 -17.48 11.54 46.16
C GLY A 205 -17.89 10.12 45.79
N PHE A 206 -18.60 9.91 44.68
CA PHE A 206 -19.04 8.59 44.25
C PHE A 206 -17.91 7.73 43.63
N ILE A 207 -16.87 8.37 43.10
CA ILE A 207 -15.74 7.70 42.46
C ILE A 207 -14.41 8.25 43.01
N THR A 208 -13.39 7.41 42.99
CA THR A 208 -12.02 7.76 43.37
C THR A 208 -11.31 8.55 42.27
N ASN A 209 -10.19 9.20 42.62
CA ASN A 209 -9.38 9.93 41.64
C ASN A 209 -8.83 9.02 40.51
N ASN A 210 -8.47 7.76 40.84
CA ASN A 210 -8.00 6.80 39.83
C ASN A 210 -9.12 6.36 38.88
N GLU A 211 -10.31 6.12 39.40
CA GLU A 211 -11.49 5.78 38.58
C GLU A 211 -11.87 6.93 37.67
N ARG A 212 -11.93 8.17 38.20
CA ARG A 212 -12.14 9.35 37.35
C ARG A 212 -11.15 9.43 36.22
N TYR A 213 -9.85 9.28 36.49
CA TYR A 213 -8.79 9.33 35.50
C TYR A 213 -8.97 8.26 34.44
N ASN A 214 -9.23 7.03 34.84
CA ASN A 214 -9.43 5.91 33.88
C ASN A 214 -10.68 6.11 33.05
N GLN A 215 -11.81 6.53 33.63
CA GLN A 215 -13.06 6.76 32.91
C GLN A 215 -12.90 7.88 31.85
N ILE A 216 -12.19 8.97 32.17
CA ILE A 216 -11.91 10.06 31.21
C ILE A 216 -11.04 9.54 30.04
N ILE A 217 -10.02 8.72 30.33
CA ILE A 217 -9.20 8.10 29.28
C ILE A 217 -10.04 7.19 28.40
N ASP A 218 -10.89 6.37 28.97
CA ASP A 218 -11.76 5.46 28.23
C ASP A 218 -12.73 6.23 27.33
N THR A 219 -13.36 7.28 27.83
CA THR A 219 -14.24 8.16 27.02
C THR A 219 -13.50 8.71 25.82
N TRP A 220 -12.33 9.32 25.99
CA TRP A 220 -11.57 9.88 24.87
C TRP A 220 -11.02 8.81 23.94
N THR A 221 -10.70 7.62 24.43
CA THR A 221 -10.29 6.48 23.59
C THR A 221 -11.44 6.02 22.72
N HIS A 222 -12.64 5.92 23.26
CA HIS A 222 -13.85 5.55 22.50
C HIS A 222 -14.20 6.60 21.44
N VAL A 223 -14.23 7.88 21.79
CA VAL A 223 -14.48 8.98 20.85
C VAL A 223 -13.47 8.94 19.69
N ASN A 224 -12.19 8.80 20.01
CA ASN A 224 -11.11 8.76 19.05
C ASN A 224 -11.20 7.53 18.11
N SER A 225 -11.54 6.36 18.64
CA SER A 225 -11.74 5.14 17.86
C SER A 225 -12.93 5.25 16.90
N ASN A 226 -14.07 5.78 17.40
CA ASN A 226 -15.27 5.99 16.59
C ASN A 226 -15.02 6.99 15.46
N LEU A 227 -14.38 8.12 15.76
CA LEU A 227 -14.01 9.12 14.77
C LEU A 227 -13.05 8.55 13.71
N SER A 228 -12.07 7.74 14.12
CA SER A 228 -11.17 7.05 13.20
C SER A 228 -11.90 6.12 12.23
N ASN A 229 -12.87 5.36 12.72
CA ASN A 229 -13.63 4.43 11.89
C ASN A 229 -14.50 5.16 10.87
N ILE A 230 -15.13 6.27 11.27
CA ILE A 230 -15.92 7.12 10.38
C ILE A 230 -15.01 7.72 9.29
N LEU A 231 -13.87 8.29 9.70
CA LEU A 231 -12.91 8.89 8.80
C LEU A 231 -12.41 7.92 7.73
N ILE A 232 -12.01 6.71 8.14
CA ILE A 232 -11.51 5.71 7.18
C ILE A 232 -12.62 5.29 6.21
N LYS A 233 -13.86 5.13 6.68
CA LYS A 233 -15.01 4.81 5.81
C LYS A 233 -15.27 5.92 4.79
N GLN A 234 -15.21 7.18 5.21
CA GLN A 234 -15.38 8.32 4.30
C GLN A 234 -14.26 8.40 3.26
N LEU A 235 -13.00 8.27 3.68
CA LEU A 235 -11.86 8.24 2.77
C LEU A 235 -11.91 7.07 1.77
N THR A 236 -12.41 5.91 2.21
CA THR A 236 -12.56 4.74 1.33
C THR A 236 -13.65 4.94 0.28
N ALA A 237 -14.72 5.66 0.64
CA ALA A 237 -15.82 5.95 -0.27
C ALA A 237 -15.56 7.15 -1.18
N ASP A 238 -14.64 8.03 -0.79
CA ASP A 238 -14.33 9.24 -1.54
C ASP A 238 -13.67 8.89 -2.87
N ASN A 239 -14.18 9.51 -3.95
CA ASN A 239 -13.70 9.33 -5.33
C ASN A 239 -13.54 7.84 -5.73
N ASP A 240 -14.48 6.97 -5.33
CA ASP A 240 -14.43 5.51 -5.55
C ASP A 240 -13.16 4.84 -4.98
N GLY A 241 -12.62 5.39 -3.90
CA GLY A 241 -11.38 4.96 -3.28
C GLY A 241 -10.10 5.45 -3.98
N PHE A 242 -10.19 6.41 -4.89
CA PHE A 242 -9.05 7.07 -5.54
C PHE A 242 -8.65 8.40 -4.87
N ASN A 243 -9.08 8.63 -3.63
CA ASN A 243 -8.51 9.72 -2.83
C ASN A 243 -7.00 9.51 -2.66
N SER A 244 -6.19 10.54 -2.98
CA SER A 244 -4.73 10.43 -2.99
C SER A 244 -4.14 10.05 -1.64
N ILE A 245 -4.67 10.62 -0.56
CA ILE A 245 -4.21 10.33 0.81
C ILE A 245 -4.57 8.89 1.20
N TYR A 246 -5.79 8.44 0.83
CA TYR A 246 -6.20 7.06 1.05
C TYR A 246 -5.29 6.08 0.31
N MET A 247 -5.00 6.33 -0.97
CA MET A 247 -4.12 5.48 -1.77
C MET A 247 -2.70 5.42 -1.19
N MET A 248 -2.14 6.55 -0.73
CA MET A 248 -0.81 6.57 -0.10
C MET A 248 -0.74 5.72 1.16
N MET A 249 -1.80 5.77 2.00
CA MET A 249 -1.89 5.00 3.23
C MET A 249 -2.14 3.51 2.96
N ASP A 250 -3.15 3.20 2.14
CA ASP A 250 -3.61 1.82 1.92
C ASP A 250 -2.57 0.99 1.16
N SER A 251 -1.88 1.60 0.20
CA SER A 251 -0.74 0.97 -0.49
C SER A 251 0.44 0.65 0.44
N GLY A 252 0.55 1.33 1.58
CA GLY A 252 1.72 1.28 2.46
C GLY A 252 2.93 2.04 1.91
N ALA A 253 2.73 2.91 0.91
CA ALA A 253 3.78 3.74 0.34
C ALA A 253 4.25 4.80 1.32
N ARG A 254 3.33 5.56 1.89
CA ARG A 254 3.61 6.60 2.89
C ARG A 254 2.39 6.89 3.75
N GLY A 255 2.65 7.29 4.98
CA GLY A 255 1.59 7.61 5.94
C GLY A 255 1.05 6.38 6.68
N SER A 256 0.62 6.60 7.91
CA SER A 256 -0.08 5.60 8.71
C SER A 256 -1.51 6.06 9.01
N LYS A 257 -2.38 5.12 9.38
CA LYS A 257 -3.75 5.43 9.83
C LYS A 257 -3.75 6.43 10.98
N GLU A 258 -2.76 6.31 11.88
CA GLU A 258 -2.57 7.21 13.01
C GLU A 258 -2.28 8.66 12.57
N GLN A 259 -1.41 8.84 11.56
CA GLN A 259 -1.08 10.16 11.05
C GLN A 259 -2.30 10.84 10.40
N ILE A 260 -3.07 10.09 9.60
CA ILE A 260 -4.29 10.63 8.97
C ILE A 260 -5.33 10.97 10.04
N ARG A 261 -5.50 10.10 11.06
CA ARG A 261 -6.37 10.38 12.19
C ARG A 261 -5.99 11.68 12.91
N GLN A 262 -4.70 11.92 13.13
CA GLN A 262 -4.22 13.14 13.76
C GLN A 262 -4.49 14.39 12.93
N LEU A 263 -4.39 14.29 11.61
CA LEU A 263 -4.60 15.42 10.69
C LEU A 263 -6.10 15.76 10.52
N SER A 264 -6.93 14.75 10.31
CA SER A 264 -8.35 14.92 9.96
C SER A 264 -9.29 14.79 11.17
N GLY A 265 -8.92 13.98 12.13
CA GLY A 265 -9.74 13.66 13.30
C GLY A 265 -9.25 14.36 14.55
N MET A 266 -8.68 13.60 15.46
CA MET A 266 -8.21 14.06 16.76
C MET A 266 -6.82 13.48 17.03
N ARG A 267 -5.97 14.27 17.69
CA ARG A 267 -4.58 13.87 18.00
C ARG A 267 -4.50 12.61 18.86
N GLY A 268 -5.48 12.39 19.73
CA GLY A 268 -5.51 11.27 20.66
C GLY A 268 -4.75 11.53 21.95
N LEU A 269 -4.69 10.51 22.80
CA LEU A 269 -4.02 10.57 24.09
C LEU A 269 -2.50 10.63 23.93
N MET A 270 -1.86 11.40 24.77
CA MET A 270 -0.41 11.53 24.82
C MET A 270 0.13 10.92 26.10
N ALA A 271 1.34 10.36 26.03
CA ALA A 271 2.05 9.93 27.23
C ALA A 271 2.30 11.14 28.15
N LYS A 272 2.23 10.91 29.47
CA LYS A 272 2.64 11.92 30.45
C LYS A 272 4.12 12.24 30.22
N PRO A 273 4.52 13.54 30.30
CA PRO A 273 5.91 13.93 30.24
C PRO A 273 6.70 13.37 31.41
#